data_c681f4a6bb64b0aeaaca3c17cb7d465c
#
_entry.id   c681f4a6bb64b0aeaaca3c17cb7d465c
#
_cell.length_a   1.000
_cell.length_b   1.000
_cell.length_c   1.000
_cell.angle_alpha   90.00
_cell.angle_beta   90.00
_cell.angle_gamma   90.00
#
_symmetry.space_group_name_H-M   'P 1'
#
loop_
_entity.id
_entity.type
_entity.pdbx_description
1 polymer ?
#
loop_
_entity_poly.entity_id
_entity_poly.type
_entity_poly.pdbx_seq_one_letter_code
_entity_poly.pdbx_strand_id
1 'polypeptide(L)'
;TSGTTTFDKTFAIDEIIEEAYERIGRQGVSGNQLRMARRSLNIMFQEWANRGLHYWEVANNSLTLVNGQAEYTMFRSTSDGTSDATAIYGVDDILEAAYRNSSSVDTPLTKINRSTYQALSNKTSTGQPTQYFVQRFIDKVTITLYLTPGSSEAGNTINYYYVKRIQDVGDYTNATDVPYRFVPCMCSGLAFYLSQKFAP
;
A
#
# COMPACT_ATOMS: atom_id res chain seq x y z
N THR A 1 -3.54 1.07 -38.04
CA THR A 1 -3.56 0.82 -36.56
C THR A 1 -4.20 1.99 -35.92
N SER A 2 -5.26 1.75 -35.12
CA SER A 2 -5.87 2.75 -34.26
C SER A 2 -5.13 2.78 -32.92
N GLY A 3 -4.60 3.94 -32.53
CA GLY A 3 -3.96 4.15 -31.25
C GLY A 3 -2.45 4.37 -31.33
N THR A 4 -1.86 4.61 -30.18
CA THR A 4 -0.43 4.85 -30.01
C THR A 4 0.33 3.53 -29.91
N THR A 5 1.57 3.50 -30.37
CA THR A 5 2.45 2.31 -30.29
C THR A 5 3.00 2.09 -28.87
N THR A 6 2.82 3.04 -27.95
CA THR A 6 3.28 2.96 -26.55
C THR A 6 2.41 2.06 -25.68
N PHE A 7 1.19 1.71 -26.11
CA PHE A 7 0.21 0.97 -25.34
C PHE A 7 -0.19 1.63 -24.01
N ASP A 8 0.25 2.85 -23.77
CA ASP A 8 -0.13 3.64 -22.60
C ASP A 8 -1.60 4.03 -22.69
N LYS A 9 -2.36 3.56 -21.72
CA LYS A 9 -3.80 3.82 -21.60
C LYS A 9 -4.04 4.42 -20.21
N THR A 10 -3.81 5.71 -20.14
CA THR A 10 -4.05 6.46 -18.91
C THR A 10 -5.26 7.37 -19.10
N PHE A 11 -6.11 7.42 -18.08
CA PHE A 11 -7.14 8.44 -17.97
C PHE A 11 -6.75 9.39 -16.86
N ALA A 12 -6.82 10.68 -17.13
CA ALA A 12 -6.69 11.69 -16.10
C ALA A 12 -7.93 11.66 -15.18
N ILE A 13 -7.74 12.11 -13.95
CA ILE A 13 -8.81 12.08 -12.93
C ILE A 13 -10.00 12.92 -13.34
N ASP A 14 -9.78 14.07 -14.00
CA ASP A 14 -10.85 14.92 -14.54
C ASP A 14 -11.69 14.20 -15.59
N GLU A 15 -11.08 13.45 -16.51
CA GLU A 15 -11.81 12.65 -17.52
C GLU A 15 -12.70 11.59 -16.86
N ILE A 16 -12.22 10.93 -15.79
CA ILE A 16 -13.02 9.96 -15.04
C ILE A 16 -14.19 10.65 -14.33
N ILE A 17 -13.97 11.83 -13.79
CA ILE A 17 -15.01 12.62 -13.11
C ILE A 17 -16.05 13.11 -14.11
N GLU A 18 -15.64 13.62 -15.27
CA GLU A 18 -16.55 14.08 -16.32
C GLU A 18 -17.42 12.93 -16.82
N GLU A 19 -16.83 11.80 -17.17
CA GLU A 19 -17.56 10.59 -17.56
C GLU A 19 -18.59 10.15 -16.49
N ALA A 20 -18.22 10.21 -15.20
CA ALA A 20 -19.13 9.86 -14.12
C ALA A 20 -20.31 10.82 -14.01
N TYR A 21 -20.10 12.13 -14.24
CA TYR A 21 -21.18 13.10 -14.27
C TYR A 21 -22.09 12.96 -15.49
N GLU A 22 -21.55 12.66 -16.65
CA GLU A 22 -22.33 12.39 -17.86
C GLU A 22 -23.26 11.19 -17.66
N ARG A 23 -22.80 10.13 -16.99
CA ARG A 23 -23.61 8.94 -16.66
C ARG A 23 -24.83 9.25 -15.78
N ILE A 24 -24.77 10.28 -14.97
CA ILE A 24 -25.92 10.74 -14.17
C ILE A 24 -26.72 11.88 -14.83
N GLY A 25 -26.45 12.16 -16.11
CA GLY A 25 -27.18 13.16 -16.91
C GLY A 25 -26.81 14.62 -16.59
N ARG A 26 -25.61 14.86 -16.04
CA ARG A 26 -25.12 16.21 -15.78
C ARG A 26 -23.98 16.57 -16.71
N GLN A 27 -24.12 17.73 -17.37
CA GLN A 27 -23.09 18.31 -18.23
C GLN A 27 -22.50 19.57 -17.58
N GLY A 28 -21.20 19.80 -17.82
CA GLY A 28 -20.50 20.98 -17.33
C GLY A 28 -20.17 20.92 -15.85
N VAL A 29 -18.99 20.42 -15.53
CA VAL A 29 -18.51 20.22 -14.15
C VAL A 29 -17.91 21.51 -13.59
N SER A 30 -18.47 22.08 -12.54
CA SER A 30 -17.91 23.22 -11.83
C SER A 30 -16.78 22.80 -10.86
N GLY A 31 -15.92 23.76 -10.46
CA GLY A 31 -14.84 23.47 -9.51
C GLY A 31 -15.30 22.94 -8.15
N ASN A 32 -16.52 23.26 -7.70
CA ASN A 32 -17.12 22.64 -6.51
C ASN A 32 -17.49 21.18 -6.75
N GLN A 33 -18.05 20.88 -7.90
CA GLN A 33 -18.42 19.51 -8.29
C GLN A 33 -17.19 18.62 -8.44
N LEU A 34 -16.09 19.14 -9.00
CA LEU A 34 -14.80 18.44 -9.05
C LEU A 34 -14.30 18.06 -7.65
N ARG A 35 -14.33 19.00 -6.69
CA ARG A 35 -13.92 18.72 -5.30
C ARG A 35 -14.81 17.69 -4.62
N MET A 36 -16.12 17.72 -4.88
CA MET A 36 -17.07 16.73 -4.33
C MET A 36 -16.83 15.35 -4.94
N ALA A 37 -16.61 15.29 -6.24
CA ALA A 37 -16.31 14.03 -6.95
C ALA A 37 -14.98 13.43 -6.49
N ARG A 38 -13.91 14.22 -6.36
CA ARG A 38 -12.63 13.79 -5.83
C ARG A 38 -12.75 13.18 -4.43
N ARG A 39 -13.53 13.81 -3.54
CA ARG A 39 -13.80 13.24 -2.21
C ARG A 39 -14.52 11.89 -2.30
N SER A 40 -15.51 11.77 -3.19
CA SER A 40 -16.24 10.52 -3.41
C SER A 40 -15.34 9.44 -3.98
N LEU A 41 -14.41 9.79 -4.88
CA LEU A 41 -13.45 8.86 -5.46
C LEU A 41 -12.48 8.33 -4.39
N ASN A 42 -11.97 9.19 -3.51
CA ASN A 42 -11.14 8.76 -2.39
C ASN A 42 -11.89 7.84 -1.41
N ILE A 43 -13.18 8.10 -1.14
CA ILE A 43 -14.01 7.22 -0.32
C ILE A 43 -14.19 5.85 -0.99
N MET A 44 -14.42 5.84 -2.30
CA MET A 44 -14.54 4.59 -3.08
C MET A 44 -13.25 3.77 -3.04
N PHE A 45 -12.09 4.40 -3.15
CA PHE A 45 -10.79 3.71 -3.03
C PHE A 45 -10.60 3.10 -1.65
N GLN A 46 -10.99 3.80 -0.58
CA GLN A 46 -10.97 3.25 0.78
C GLN A 46 -11.91 2.04 0.90
N GLU A 47 -13.08 2.09 0.30
CA GLU A 47 -14.00 0.94 0.29
C GLU A 47 -13.40 -0.26 -0.47
N TRP A 48 -12.76 -0.02 -1.61
CA TRP A 48 -12.08 -1.09 -2.36
C TRP A 48 -10.95 -1.72 -1.56
N ALA A 49 -10.10 -0.93 -0.92
CA ALA A 49 -9.05 -1.41 -0.04
C ALA A 49 -9.62 -2.27 1.11
N ASN A 50 -10.71 -1.83 1.75
CA ASN A 50 -11.39 -2.58 2.81
C ASN A 50 -12.01 -3.89 2.33
N ARG A 51 -12.40 -3.98 1.06
CA ARG A 51 -12.92 -5.21 0.44
C ARG A 51 -11.82 -6.18 -0.03
N GLY A 52 -10.56 -5.83 0.15
CA GLY A 52 -9.42 -6.67 -0.21
C GLY A 52 -9.11 -6.70 -1.71
N LEU A 53 -9.42 -5.65 -2.44
CA LEU A 53 -9.05 -5.50 -3.85
C LEU A 53 -7.60 -5.01 -3.97
N HIS A 54 -6.62 -5.91 -3.76
CA HIS A 54 -5.20 -5.57 -3.68
C HIS A 54 -4.36 -6.11 -4.83
N TYR A 55 -4.94 -6.61 -5.90
CA TYR A 55 -4.21 -7.35 -6.94
C TYR A 55 -3.06 -6.58 -7.60
N TRP A 56 -3.10 -5.26 -7.61
CA TRP A 56 -2.04 -4.40 -8.15
C TRP A 56 -1.24 -3.65 -7.08
N GLU A 57 -1.59 -3.86 -5.82
CA GLU A 57 -1.02 -3.15 -4.68
C GLU A 57 0.07 -3.94 -3.96
N VAL A 58 0.35 -5.15 -4.43
CA VAL A 58 1.43 -5.95 -3.86
C VAL A 58 2.75 -5.47 -4.44
N ALA A 59 3.60 -4.96 -3.57
CA ALA A 59 4.95 -4.52 -3.89
C ALA A 59 5.97 -5.29 -3.07
N ASN A 60 7.22 -5.26 -3.49
CA ASN A 60 8.33 -5.82 -2.74
C ASN A 60 9.28 -4.71 -2.30
N ASN A 61 9.92 -4.91 -1.18
CA ASN A 61 10.99 -4.03 -0.68
C ASN A 61 11.95 -4.85 0.19
N SER A 62 13.03 -4.22 0.60
CA SER A 62 14.02 -4.81 1.50
C SER A 62 14.33 -3.85 2.63
N LEU A 63 14.57 -4.39 3.82
CA LEU A 63 15.09 -3.66 4.96
C LEU A 63 16.46 -4.24 5.37
N THR A 64 17.38 -3.36 5.73
CA THR A 64 18.70 -3.77 6.18
C THR A 64 18.67 -4.06 7.68
N LEU A 65 19.27 -5.18 8.07
CA LEU A 65 19.34 -5.61 9.46
C LEU A 65 20.40 -4.84 10.23
N VAL A 66 20.04 -4.41 11.43
CA VAL A 66 20.92 -3.72 12.38
C VAL A 66 21.16 -4.63 13.58
N ASN A 67 22.41 -4.71 14.03
CA ASN A 67 22.76 -5.51 15.21
C ASN A 67 21.97 -5.09 16.45
N GLY A 68 21.33 -6.06 17.09
CA GLY A 68 20.54 -5.85 18.29
C GLY A 68 19.15 -5.25 18.08
N GLN A 69 18.76 -4.97 16.83
CA GLN A 69 17.44 -4.43 16.52
C GLN A 69 16.49 -5.53 16.06
N ALA A 70 15.46 -5.82 16.86
CA ALA A 70 14.43 -6.82 16.53
C ALA A 70 13.23 -6.21 15.82
N GLU A 71 12.92 -4.92 16.05
CA GLU A 71 11.72 -4.26 15.54
C GLU A 71 12.07 -3.20 14.48
N TYR A 72 11.36 -3.25 13.36
CA TYR A 72 11.49 -2.31 12.26
C TYR A 72 10.12 -1.71 11.96
N THR A 73 10.10 -0.40 11.74
CA THR A 73 8.87 0.37 11.55
C THR A 73 8.74 0.83 10.11
N MET A 74 7.53 0.71 9.55
CA MET A 74 7.13 1.21 8.25
C MET A 74 5.88 2.07 8.44
N PHE A 75 5.77 3.15 7.70
CA PHE A 75 4.71 4.14 7.88
C PHE A 75 3.60 3.99 6.84
N ARG A 76 2.37 4.34 7.22
CA ARG A 76 1.22 4.32 6.31
C ARG A 76 1.22 5.52 5.37
N SER A 77 1.67 6.68 5.84
CA SER A 77 1.78 7.89 5.03
C SER A 77 3.06 8.66 5.34
N THR A 78 3.41 9.59 4.46
CA THR A 78 4.58 10.47 4.66
C THR A 78 4.40 11.44 5.83
N SER A 79 3.14 11.72 6.23
CA SER A 79 2.83 12.56 7.40
C SER A 79 2.99 11.83 8.73
N ASP A 80 2.98 10.50 8.73
CA ASP A 80 3.08 9.68 9.94
C ASP A 80 4.54 9.40 10.33
N GLY A 81 5.46 9.55 9.38
CA GLY A 81 6.88 9.30 9.56
C GLY A 81 7.66 10.49 10.06
N THR A 82 8.85 10.20 10.53
CA THR A 82 9.87 11.22 10.77
C THR A 82 10.53 11.63 9.45
N SER A 83 11.31 12.70 9.43
CA SER A 83 12.10 13.13 8.26
C SER A 83 13.27 12.19 7.91
N ASP A 84 13.20 10.92 8.30
CA ASP A 84 14.19 9.91 7.98
C ASP A 84 14.12 9.53 6.49
N ALA A 85 15.19 9.78 5.76
CA ALA A 85 15.31 9.46 4.34
C ALA A 85 15.22 7.95 4.03
N THR A 86 15.38 7.10 5.04
CA THR A 86 15.26 5.63 4.93
C THR A 86 13.89 5.10 5.28
N ALA A 87 12.97 5.97 5.70
CA ALA A 87 11.63 5.57 6.09
C ALA A 87 10.85 5.00 4.90
N ILE A 88 10.20 3.87 5.13
CA ILE A 88 9.37 3.20 4.14
C ILE A 88 7.92 3.62 4.36
N TYR A 89 7.28 4.12 3.31
CA TYR A 89 5.92 4.66 3.35
C TYR A 89 4.94 3.85 2.50
N GLY A 90 3.66 4.03 2.80
CA GLY A 90 2.57 3.42 2.03
C GLY A 90 2.40 1.94 2.29
N VAL A 91 2.80 1.44 3.46
CA VAL A 91 2.67 0.03 3.84
C VAL A 91 1.39 -0.18 4.64
N ASP A 92 0.53 -1.08 4.15
CA ASP A 92 -0.71 -1.46 4.85
C ASP A 92 -0.58 -2.77 5.62
N ASP A 93 0.06 -3.78 5.03
CA ASP A 93 0.36 -5.06 5.67
C ASP A 93 1.58 -5.73 5.03
N ILE A 94 2.24 -6.60 5.77
CA ILE A 94 3.32 -7.45 5.28
C ILE A 94 2.76 -8.85 5.04
N LEU A 95 2.89 -9.32 3.81
CA LEU A 95 2.37 -10.63 3.41
C LEU A 95 3.38 -11.73 3.72
N GLU A 96 4.56 -11.64 3.14
CA GLU A 96 5.62 -12.62 3.21
C GLU A 96 6.96 -11.94 3.43
N ALA A 97 7.90 -12.63 4.08
CA ALA A 97 9.25 -12.13 4.28
C ALA A 97 10.27 -13.28 4.20
N ALA A 98 11.45 -12.96 3.70
CA ALA A 98 12.58 -13.87 3.63
C ALA A 98 13.86 -13.15 4.10
N TYR A 99 14.68 -13.84 4.85
CA TYR A 99 16.04 -13.41 5.19
C TYR A 99 16.96 -13.64 4.01
N ARG A 100 17.68 -12.60 3.59
CA ARG A 100 18.71 -12.69 2.54
C ARG A 100 20.08 -12.46 3.15
N ASN A 101 20.96 -13.43 3.00
CA ASN A 101 22.33 -13.33 3.46
C ASN A 101 23.24 -12.55 2.47
N SER A 102 24.48 -12.31 2.84
CA SER A 102 25.49 -11.64 2.02
C SER A 102 25.81 -12.35 0.69
N SER A 103 25.51 -13.65 0.58
CA SER A 103 25.65 -14.44 -0.65
C SER A 103 24.39 -14.44 -1.52
N SER A 104 23.42 -13.57 -1.22
CA SER A 104 22.14 -13.47 -1.92
C SER A 104 21.26 -14.72 -1.87
N VAL A 105 21.43 -15.55 -0.84
CA VAL A 105 20.60 -16.74 -0.59
C VAL A 105 19.44 -16.32 0.30
N ASP A 106 18.21 -16.62 -0.16
CA ASP A 106 16.99 -16.33 0.56
C ASP A 106 16.54 -17.52 1.42
N THR A 107 16.26 -17.24 2.69
CA THR A 107 15.67 -18.19 3.63
C THR A 107 14.29 -17.67 4.05
N PRO A 108 13.20 -18.36 3.74
CA PRO A 108 11.86 -17.90 4.09
C PRO A 108 11.67 -17.83 5.61
N LEU A 109 10.99 -16.77 6.06
CA LEU A 109 10.64 -16.55 7.46
C LEU A 109 9.19 -17.00 7.71
N THR A 110 8.94 -17.59 8.86
CA THR A 110 7.59 -18.00 9.26
C THR A 110 6.85 -16.82 9.91
N LYS A 111 5.71 -16.40 9.33
CA LYS A 111 4.83 -15.41 9.95
C LYS A 111 4.12 -16.04 11.15
N ILE A 112 4.28 -15.46 12.33
CA ILE A 112 3.63 -15.90 13.57
C ILE A 112 2.61 -14.87 14.05
N ASN A 113 1.65 -15.31 14.83
CA ASN A 113 0.65 -14.46 15.43
C ASN A 113 1.14 -13.89 16.79
N ARG A 114 0.37 -12.94 17.33
CA ARG A 114 0.71 -12.27 18.58
C ARG A 114 0.82 -13.25 19.77
N SER A 115 -0.07 -14.24 19.85
CA SER A 115 -0.08 -15.22 20.95
C SER A 115 1.18 -16.08 20.90
N THR A 116 1.55 -16.57 19.72
CA THR A 116 2.77 -17.36 19.52
C THR A 116 4.00 -16.52 19.87
N TYR A 117 4.08 -15.26 19.41
CA TYR A 117 5.19 -14.37 19.76
C TYR A 117 5.31 -14.15 21.28
N GLN A 118 4.18 -13.97 21.97
CA GLN A 118 4.17 -13.82 23.44
C GLN A 118 4.63 -15.09 24.17
N ALA A 119 4.36 -16.26 23.63
CA ALA A 119 4.77 -17.54 24.22
C ALA A 119 6.27 -17.85 24.07
N LEU A 120 7.02 -17.11 23.24
CA LEU A 120 8.46 -17.29 23.08
C LEU A 120 9.18 -16.93 24.38
N SER A 121 9.98 -17.87 24.90
CA SER A 121 10.62 -17.77 26.21
C SER A 121 11.75 -16.74 26.28
N ASN A 122 12.52 -16.60 25.21
CA ASN A 122 13.68 -15.68 25.14
C ASN A 122 13.63 -14.81 23.88
N LYS A 123 13.06 -13.61 24.00
CA LYS A 123 12.92 -12.68 22.88
C LYS A 123 14.20 -11.89 22.54
N THR A 124 15.20 -11.95 23.43
CA THR A 124 16.50 -11.26 23.27
C THR A 124 17.58 -12.17 22.72
N SER A 125 17.28 -13.44 22.44
CA SER A 125 18.21 -14.35 21.78
C SER A 125 18.63 -13.78 20.43
N THR A 126 19.94 -13.72 20.19
CA THR A 126 20.53 -13.20 18.94
C THR A 126 20.83 -14.35 17.96
N GLY A 127 20.71 -14.06 16.69
CA GLY A 127 21.03 -15.00 15.60
C GLY A 127 20.28 -14.67 14.32
N GLN A 128 20.39 -15.58 13.36
CA GLN A 128 19.64 -15.47 12.10
C GLN A 128 18.13 -15.51 12.38
N PRO A 129 17.37 -14.51 11.96
CA PRO A 129 15.91 -14.52 12.11
C PRO A 129 15.28 -15.73 11.43
N THR A 130 14.31 -16.35 12.08
CA THR A 130 13.58 -17.53 11.58
C THR A 130 12.09 -17.28 11.50
N GLN A 131 11.60 -16.37 12.32
CA GLN A 131 10.18 -16.05 12.42
C GLN A 131 10.00 -14.52 12.49
N TYR A 132 8.82 -14.07 12.13
CA TYR A 132 8.46 -12.66 12.28
C TYR A 132 6.99 -12.50 12.69
N PHE A 133 6.74 -11.42 13.43
CA PHE A 133 5.44 -11.00 13.86
C PHE A 133 5.13 -9.61 13.31
N VAL A 134 3.94 -9.41 12.76
CA VAL A 134 3.50 -8.13 12.21
C VAL A 134 2.45 -7.52 13.13
N GLN A 135 2.70 -6.29 13.56
CA GLN A 135 1.74 -5.51 14.33
C GLN A 135 1.30 -4.28 13.53
N ARG A 136 -0.02 -4.10 13.40
CA ARG A 136 -0.63 -3.01 12.65
C ARG A 136 -1.13 -1.95 13.62
N PHE A 137 -0.66 -0.73 13.45
CA PHE A 137 -1.13 0.46 14.14
C PHE A 137 -1.90 1.36 13.18
N ILE A 138 -2.46 2.44 13.69
CA ILE A 138 -3.22 3.40 12.89
C ILE A 138 -2.32 4.15 11.90
N ASP A 139 -1.10 4.48 12.31
CA ASP A 139 -0.10 5.30 11.62
C ASP A 139 1.03 4.49 10.97
N LYS A 140 1.26 3.27 11.46
CA LYS A 140 2.44 2.47 11.12
C LYS A 140 2.15 0.96 11.15
N VAL A 141 3.06 0.22 10.54
CA VAL A 141 3.15 -1.23 10.64
C VAL A 141 4.54 -1.56 11.18
N THR A 142 4.64 -2.44 12.17
CA THR A 142 5.93 -2.92 12.65
C THR A 142 6.10 -4.40 12.33
N ILE A 143 7.32 -4.76 11.93
CA ILE A 143 7.76 -6.14 11.82
C ILE A 143 8.75 -6.41 12.96
N THR A 144 8.44 -7.39 13.78
CA THR A 144 9.32 -7.84 14.86
C THR A 144 9.90 -9.20 14.53
N LEU A 145 11.20 -9.30 14.49
CA LEU A 145 11.93 -10.51 14.14
C LEU A 145 12.19 -11.37 15.37
N TYR A 146 12.22 -12.67 15.18
CA TYR A 146 12.71 -13.67 16.11
C TYR A 146 13.58 -14.68 15.31
N LEU A 147 14.84 -14.85 15.61
CA LEU A 147 15.73 -14.24 16.60
C LEU A 147 16.09 -12.78 16.26
N THR A 148 16.58 -12.03 17.26
CA THR A 148 17.13 -10.69 17.06
C THR A 148 18.42 -10.77 16.25
N PRO A 149 18.60 -9.98 15.17
CA PRO A 149 19.84 -9.99 14.41
C PRO A 149 21.07 -9.72 15.28
N GLY A 150 22.06 -10.57 15.19
CA GLY A 150 23.36 -10.39 15.83
C GLY A 150 24.35 -9.63 14.96
N SER A 151 25.61 -9.56 15.39
CA SER A 151 26.67 -8.89 14.62
C SER A 151 26.97 -9.58 13.28
N SER A 152 26.78 -10.89 13.18
CA SER A 152 26.96 -11.68 11.95
C SER A 152 25.84 -11.47 10.93
N GLU A 153 24.66 -11.07 11.40
CA GLU A 153 23.48 -10.82 10.56
C GLU A 153 23.36 -9.33 10.17
N ALA A 154 24.09 -8.44 10.85
CA ALA A 154 24.09 -7.01 10.56
C ALA A 154 24.56 -6.74 9.12
N GLY A 155 23.83 -5.91 8.40
CA GLY A 155 24.08 -5.62 6.97
C GLY A 155 23.40 -6.59 6.00
N ASN A 156 22.95 -7.76 6.44
CA ASN A 156 22.05 -8.60 5.66
C ASN A 156 20.67 -7.96 5.55
N THR A 157 19.80 -8.51 4.71
CA THR A 157 18.49 -7.89 4.44
C THR A 157 17.32 -8.84 4.71
N ILE A 158 16.18 -8.27 5.05
CA ILE A 158 14.89 -8.94 4.96
C ILE A 158 14.20 -8.42 3.70
N ASN A 159 13.98 -9.32 2.75
CA ASN A 159 13.13 -9.04 1.59
C ASN A 159 11.69 -9.39 1.95
N TYR A 160 10.76 -8.50 1.66
CA TYR A 160 9.36 -8.74 2.00
C TYR A 160 8.43 -8.23 0.92
N TYR A 161 7.30 -8.94 0.79
CA TYR A 161 6.16 -8.49 0.00
C TYR A 161 5.14 -7.83 0.93
N TYR A 162 4.61 -6.71 0.50
CA TYR A 162 3.67 -5.96 1.29
C TYR A 162 2.51 -5.44 0.44
N VAL A 163 1.38 -5.20 1.11
CA VAL A 163 0.25 -4.50 0.51
C VAL A 163 0.56 -3.01 0.58
N LYS A 164 0.68 -2.41 -0.60
CA LYS A 164 0.84 -0.97 -0.76
C LYS A 164 -0.52 -0.28 -0.62
N ARG A 165 -0.58 0.85 0.04
CA ARG A 165 -1.78 1.66 0.13
C ARG A 165 -2.07 2.31 -1.23
N ILE A 166 -3.34 2.29 -1.67
CA ILE A 166 -3.78 3.04 -2.86
C ILE A 166 -3.48 4.52 -2.64
N GLN A 167 -2.89 5.17 -3.65
CA GLN A 167 -2.59 6.60 -3.58
C GLN A 167 -3.88 7.42 -3.59
N ASP A 168 -3.86 8.52 -2.85
CA ASP A 168 -4.94 9.50 -2.90
C ASP A 168 -5.05 10.12 -4.29
N VAL A 169 -6.25 10.47 -4.66
CA VAL A 169 -6.51 11.30 -5.84
C VAL A 169 -5.88 12.67 -5.61
N GLY A 170 -4.75 12.91 -6.27
CA GLY A 170 -3.99 14.16 -6.21
C GLY A 170 -4.60 15.28 -7.06
N ASP A 171 -3.80 15.89 -7.94
CA ASP A 171 -4.30 16.86 -8.90
C ASP A 171 -5.16 16.22 -9.98
N TYR A 172 -6.07 16.99 -10.54
CA TYR A 172 -7.06 16.52 -11.53
C TYR A 172 -6.44 16.02 -12.82
N THR A 173 -5.25 16.50 -13.17
CA THR A 173 -4.49 16.10 -14.35
C THR A 173 -3.63 14.85 -14.13
N ASN A 174 -3.57 14.34 -12.89
CA ASN A 174 -2.82 13.12 -12.59
C ASN A 174 -3.62 11.90 -13.05
N ALA A 175 -2.88 10.85 -13.45
CA ALA A 175 -3.45 9.52 -13.60
C ALA A 175 -3.59 8.85 -12.24
N THR A 176 -4.53 7.91 -12.12
CA THR A 176 -4.64 7.04 -10.95
C THR A 176 -3.62 5.92 -11.03
N ASP A 177 -3.16 5.37 -9.90
CA ASP A 177 -2.34 4.16 -9.86
C ASP A 177 -3.17 2.86 -10.00
N VAL A 178 -4.44 3.00 -10.32
CA VAL A 178 -5.36 1.89 -10.58
C VAL A 178 -5.20 1.41 -12.04
N PRO A 179 -5.08 0.09 -12.30
CA PRO A 179 -4.91 -0.43 -13.64
C PRO A 179 -6.03 0.00 -14.60
N TYR A 180 -5.67 0.29 -15.84
CA TYR A 180 -6.59 0.74 -16.89
C TYR A 180 -7.87 -0.09 -17.01
N ARG A 181 -7.78 -1.41 -16.85
CA ARG A 181 -8.94 -2.31 -16.89
C ARG A 181 -10.02 -2.02 -15.84
N PHE A 182 -9.69 -1.28 -14.78
CA PHE A 182 -10.62 -0.88 -13.73
C PHE A 182 -11.27 0.49 -13.97
N VAL A 183 -10.84 1.25 -14.97
CA VAL A 183 -11.44 2.56 -15.32
C VAL A 183 -12.96 2.48 -15.50
N PRO A 184 -13.53 1.51 -16.23
CA PRO A 184 -14.98 1.39 -16.33
C PRO A 184 -15.67 1.19 -14.97
N CYS A 185 -15.04 0.45 -14.08
CA CYS A 185 -15.52 0.23 -12.71
C CYS A 185 -15.43 1.52 -11.87
N MET A 186 -14.35 2.29 -12.03
CA MET A 186 -14.20 3.60 -11.37
C MET A 186 -15.27 4.59 -11.81
N CYS A 187 -15.50 4.72 -13.12
CA CYS A 187 -16.55 5.61 -13.65
C CYS A 187 -17.95 5.22 -13.16
N SER A 188 -18.28 3.93 -13.17
CA SER A 188 -19.58 3.45 -12.70
C SER A 188 -19.75 3.59 -11.19
N GLY A 189 -18.71 3.26 -10.42
CA GLY A 189 -18.71 3.41 -8.97
C GLY A 189 -18.83 4.88 -8.55
N LEU A 190 -18.04 5.77 -9.17
CA LEU A 190 -18.12 7.20 -8.91
C LEU A 190 -19.50 7.76 -9.30
N ALA A 191 -20.06 7.37 -10.44
CA ALA A 191 -21.40 7.75 -10.85
C ALA A 191 -22.46 7.34 -9.81
N PHE A 192 -22.34 6.14 -9.24
CA PHE A 192 -23.21 5.69 -8.15
C PHE A 192 -23.09 6.59 -6.90
N TYR A 193 -21.89 6.92 -6.45
CA TYR A 193 -21.71 7.83 -5.31
C TYR A 193 -22.23 9.25 -5.59
N LEU A 194 -22.08 9.72 -6.83
CA LEU A 194 -22.58 11.04 -7.23
C LEU A 194 -24.11 11.04 -7.37
N SER A 195 -24.72 9.97 -7.86
CA SER A 195 -26.17 9.88 -7.99
C SER A 195 -26.87 10.02 -6.64
N GLN A 196 -26.32 9.45 -5.58
CA GLN A 196 -26.86 9.60 -4.22
C GLN A 196 -26.88 11.05 -3.72
N LYS A 197 -26.05 11.92 -4.29
CA LYS A 197 -25.97 13.35 -3.92
C LYS A 197 -26.80 14.26 -4.80
N PHE A 198 -26.99 13.89 -6.06
CA PHE A 198 -27.56 14.77 -7.08
C PHE A 198 -28.86 14.26 -7.71
N ALA A 199 -29.14 12.97 -7.58
CA ALA A 199 -30.35 12.31 -8.09
C ALA A 199 -30.78 11.24 -7.07
N PRO A 200 -31.30 11.66 -5.89
CA PRO A 200 -31.78 10.72 -4.86
C PRO A 200 -33.04 9.98 -5.28
#